data_d06c055227f4812861ff13cd02c8b023
#
_entry.id   d06c055227f4812861ff13cd02c8b023
#
_cell.length_a   1.000
_cell.length_b   1.000
_cell.length_c   1.000
_cell.angle_alpha   90.00
_cell.angle_beta   90.00
_cell.angle_gamma   90.00
#
_symmetry.space_group_name_H-M   'P 1'
#
loop_
_entity.id
_entity.type
_entity.pdbx_description
1 polymer ?
#
loop_
_entity_poly.entity_id
_entity_poly.type
_entity_poly.pdbx_seq_one_letter_code
_entity_poly.pdbx_strand_id
1 'polypeptide(L)'
;NGDIAHNGSAMAIGYYTNTSEAYSSNDGWTNYTTSTVGTAGSFTSGKGYQMATNGGSLVEFNGSTINTGNVTFTATTNEEGSSNANDGTKFELVANPYASYLSVTSFINAHKDTQMHANHAAVYGWDGAQYDTYSLASPGNGIAPAQGFMIGVRGSDGTSQTITFTTAMQTDSGSGDYSEYDPMEDDRAELFINLNQNDYNKETKLFFLEQGTDGLDVGYDAATMDLGNYSIYSRLVADDEGVNMDHQSLAYSEMWDKVIPLGVNALAGEQITLGISHRTTPADLNIYLEDVIEGTMTDIKAGDYTFIPSSDINGVGRFFIHMTADTMSNGEVSTSMLNAYKEINANYITLEGLATQSNNINVSLYNILGRKVLDTSLN
;
A
#
# COMPACT_ATOMS: atom_id res chain seq x y z
N ASN A 1 12.75 -2.36 -34.61
CA ASN A 1 13.35 -3.28 -33.61
C ASN A 1 14.71 -2.81 -33.08
N GLY A 2 15.34 -1.77 -33.63
CA GLY A 2 16.60 -1.21 -33.10
C GLY A 2 16.44 -0.32 -31.86
N ASP A 3 15.22 -0.01 -31.48
CA ASP A 3 14.90 0.94 -30.39
C ASP A 3 14.73 0.24 -29.04
N ILE A 4 14.42 -1.06 -29.03
CA ILE A 4 14.32 -1.85 -27.76
C ILE A 4 15.73 -2.16 -27.27
N ALA A 5 15.99 -1.82 -26.01
CA ALA A 5 17.26 -2.12 -25.37
C ALA A 5 17.47 -3.66 -25.27
N HIS A 6 18.71 -4.10 -25.30
CA HIS A 6 19.07 -5.50 -25.12
C HIS A 6 20.42 -5.67 -24.46
N ASN A 7 20.59 -6.77 -23.76
CA ASN A 7 21.88 -7.19 -23.17
C ASN A 7 22.18 -8.62 -23.68
N GLY A 8 23.14 -8.71 -24.58
CA GLY A 8 23.43 -9.99 -25.26
C GLY A 8 22.21 -10.52 -26.01
N SER A 9 21.73 -11.70 -25.61
CA SER A 9 20.53 -12.32 -26.22
C SER A 9 19.21 -11.87 -25.57
N ALA A 10 19.21 -11.30 -24.35
CA ALA A 10 18.00 -10.86 -23.67
C ALA A 10 17.54 -9.51 -24.23
N MET A 11 16.26 -9.41 -24.58
CA MET A 11 15.61 -8.16 -25.01
C MET A 11 14.95 -7.51 -23.81
N ALA A 12 15.00 -6.17 -23.74
CA ALA A 12 14.27 -5.41 -22.71
C ALA A 12 12.80 -5.25 -23.12
N ILE A 13 12.16 -6.35 -23.42
CA ILE A 13 10.72 -6.51 -23.62
C ILE A 13 10.31 -7.88 -23.08
N GLY A 14 9.27 -7.92 -22.27
CA GLY A 14 8.82 -9.14 -21.64
C GLY A 14 7.42 -9.00 -21.06
N TYR A 15 6.97 -10.05 -20.42
CA TYR A 15 5.67 -10.13 -19.77
C TYR A 15 5.84 -10.65 -18.33
N TYR A 16 4.87 -10.35 -17.49
CA TYR A 16 4.81 -10.85 -16.12
C TYR A 16 4.17 -12.24 -16.11
N THR A 17 4.75 -13.13 -15.30
CA THR A 17 4.20 -14.46 -14.97
C THR A 17 4.08 -14.57 -13.47
N ASN A 18 2.88 -14.71 -12.96
CA ASN A 18 2.61 -14.83 -11.53
C ASN A 18 2.81 -16.28 -11.03
N THR A 19 3.99 -16.85 -11.24
CA THR A 19 4.36 -18.16 -10.71
C THR A 19 4.76 -18.05 -9.23
N SER A 20 4.70 -19.16 -8.48
CA SER A 20 5.06 -19.22 -7.06
C SER A 20 6.46 -18.68 -6.70
N GLU A 21 7.33 -18.57 -7.68
CA GLU A 21 8.71 -18.05 -7.52
C GLU A 21 8.83 -16.56 -7.91
N ALA A 22 7.75 -15.94 -8.41
CA ALA A 22 7.76 -14.58 -8.94
C ALA A 22 8.21 -13.53 -7.91
N TYR A 23 8.02 -13.80 -6.63
CA TYR A 23 8.30 -12.84 -5.57
C TYR A 23 9.73 -12.92 -5.01
N SER A 24 10.36 -14.09 -4.99
CA SER A 24 11.63 -14.29 -4.25
C SER A 24 12.90 -13.87 -5.01
N SER A 25 12.82 -13.58 -6.32
CA SER A 25 14.02 -13.44 -7.16
C SER A 25 13.91 -12.52 -8.38
N ASN A 26 12.87 -11.67 -8.48
CA ASN A 26 12.48 -11.00 -9.73
C ASN A 26 12.12 -11.98 -10.88
N ASP A 27 11.86 -13.24 -10.57
CA ASP A 27 11.63 -14.31 -11.56
C ASP A 27 10.23 -14.26 -12.19
N GLY A 28 9.34 -13.36 -11.72
CA GLY A 28 8.05 -13.10 -12.35
C GLY A 28 8.14 -12.50 -13.76
N TRP A 29 9.31 -12.02 -14.16
CA TRP A 29 9.50 -11.41 -15.46
C TRP A 29 10.13 -12.37 -16.47
N THR A 30 9.44 -12.61 -17.58
CA THR A 30 9.96 -13.38 -18.70
C THR A 30 10.26 -12.46 -19.87
N ASN A 31 11.55 -12.25 -20.12
CA ASN A 31 12.01 -11.44 -21.24
C ASN A 31 12.12 -12.27 -22.52
N TYR A 32 11.71 -11.69 -23.65
CA TYR A 32 12.00 -12.25 -24.96
C TYR A 32 13.51 -12.22 -25.23
N THR A 33 13.95 -13.15 -26.04
CA THR A 33 15.33 -13.17 -26.55
C THR A 33 15.38 -12.68 -27.99
N THR A 34 16.56 -12.35 -28.49
CA THR A 34 16.78 -11.98 -29.87
C THR A 34 16.32 -13.09 -30.88
N SER A 35 16.31 -14.36 -30.43
CA SER A 35 15.81 -15.49 -31.19
C SER A 35 14.30 -15.70 -31.07
N THR A 36 13.68 -15.31 -29.98
CA THR A 36 12.24 -15.56 -29.73
C THR A 36 11.35 -14.36 -30.03
N VAL A 37 11.88 -13.13 -30.00
CA VAL A 37 11.09 -11.91 -30.24
C VAL A 37 10.40 -11.89 -31.60
N GLY A 38 11.03 -12.46 -32.62
CA GLY A 38 10.45 -12.56 -33.95
C GLY A 38 9.27 -13.53 -34.07
N THR A 39 9.11 -14.44 -33.12
CA THR A 39 8.01 -15.42 -33.04
C THR A 39 7.04 -15.13 -31.90
N ALA A 40 7.22 -14.03 -31.19
CA ALA A 40 6.36 -13.63 -30.07
C ALA A 40 4.90 -13.33 -30.48
N GLY A 41 4.65 -13.11 -31.77
CA GLY A 41 3.34 -12.77 -32.28
C GLY A 41 3.00 -11.29 -32.07
N SER A 42 1.71 -11.02 -31.89
CA SER A 42 1.19 -9.68 -31.64
C SER A 42 0.96 -9.46 -30.13
N PHE A 43 1.00 -8.21 -29.69
CA PHE A 43 0.56 -7.86 -28.35
C PHE A 43 -0.91 -8.25 -28.13
N THR A 44 -1.19 -8.89 -27.00
CA THR A 44 -2.56 -9.23 -26.62
C THR A 44 -3.23 -8.01 -26.01
N SER A 45 -4.38 -7.63 -26.54
CA SER A 45 -5.14 -6.49 -26.05
C SER A 45 -5.54 -6.68 -24.57
N GLY A 46 -5.29 -5.70 -23.71
CA GLY A 46 -5.52 -5.75 -22.28
C GLY A 46 -4.41 -6.42 -21.46
N LYS A 47 -3.46 -7.12 -22.10
CA LYS A 47 -2.27 -7.67 -21.43
C LYS A 47 -1.17 -6.63 -21.37
N GLY A 48 -0.54 -6.49 -20.19
CA GLY A 48 0.62 -5.62 -20.00
C GLY A 48 1.94 -6.29 -20.42
N TYR A 49 2.88 -5.44 -20.80
CA TYR A 49 4.25 -5.84 -21.15
C TYR A 49 5.22 -4.80 -20.57
N GLN A 50 6.33 -5.26 -20.00
CA GLN A 50 7.43 -4.35 -19.72
C GLN A 50 8.27 -4.11 -20.96
N MET A 51 8.81 -2.91 -21.09
CA MET A 51 9.79 -2.62 -22.14
C MET A 51 10.70 -1.46 -21.76
N ALA A 52 11.94 -1.49 -22.27
CA ALA A 52 12.86 -0.38 -22.17
C ALA A 52 13.49 -0.13 -23.54
N THR A 53 13.72 1.13 -23.85
CA THR A 53 14.32 1.58 -25.12
C THR A 53 15.76 2.02 -24.94
N ASN A 54 16.51 2.02 -26.02
CA ASN A 54 17.86 2.57 -26.07
C ASN A 54 17.77 4.11 -26.07
N GLY A 55 18.35 4.73 -25.04
CA GLY A 55 18.54 6.18 -25.01
C GLY A 55 17.27 7.03 -25.07
N GLY A 56 16.13 6.47 -24.61
CA GLY A 56 14.85 7.21 -24.63
C GLY A 56 14.17 7.25 -26.00
N SER A 57 14.49 6.33 -26.89
CA SER A 57 13.80 6.20 -28.17
C SER A 57 12.31 5.95 -27.98
N LEU A 58 11.48 6.49 -28.85
CA LEU A 58 10.04 6.27 -28.86
C LEU A 58 9.71 4.85 -29.32
N VAL A 59 8.73 4.23 -28.68
CA VAL A 59 8.12 2.98 -29.15
C VAL A 59 6.84 3.33 -29.90
N GLU A 60 6.76 2.90 -31.16
CA GLU A 60 5.57 3.07 -31.99
C GLU A 60 4.79 1.75 -32.04
N PHE A 61 3.52 1.79 -31.61
CA PHE A 61 2.61 0.68 -31.73
C PHE A 61 1.87 0.77 -33.05
N ASN A 62 2.16 -0.17 -33.96
CA ASN A 62 1.54 -0.25 -35.27
C ASN A 62 0.45 -1.33 -35.27
N GLY A 63 -0.77 -0.96 -35.66
CA GLY A 63 -1.92 -1.84 -35.78
C GLY A 63 -2.82 -1.41 -36.93
N SER A 64 -3.68 -2.32 -37.40
CA SER A 64 -4.64 -2.04 -38.49
C SER A 64 -5.92 -1.37 -37.99
N THR A 65 -6.24 -1.53 -36.66
CA THR A 65 -7.46 -1.01 -36.06
C THR A 65 -7.19 -0.63 -34.61
N ILE A 66 -7.96 0.32 -34.09
CA ILE A 66 -8.04 0.65 -32.64
C ILE A 66 -9.24 -0.06 -32.03
N ASN A 67 -9.18 -0.36 -30.73
CA ASN A 67 -10.30 -0.92 -30.00
C ASN A 67 -11.40 0.14 -29.82
N THR A 68 -12.59 -0.13 -30.35
CA THR A 68 -13.78 0.74 -30.25
C THR A 68 -14.90 0.12 -29.43
N GLY A 69 -14.73 -1.11 -28.97
CA GLY A 69 -15.67 -1.85 -28.12
C GLY A 69 -15.03 -2.28 -26.81
N ASN A 70 -15.77 -3.05 -26.01
CA ASN A 70 -15.23 -3.62 -24.79
C ASN A 70 -14.12 -4.63 -25.11
N VAL A 71 -13.09 -4.65 -24.27
CA VAL A 71 -11.96 -5.58 -24.35
C VAL A 71 -11.94 -6.42 -23.07
N THR A 72 -11.80 -7.73 -23.22
CA THR A 72 -11.66 -8.63 -22.06
C THR A 72 -10.27 -9.25 -22.03
N PHE A 73 -9.74 -9.41 -20.84
CA PHE A 73 -8.49 -10.11 -20.56
C PHE A 73 -8.70 -11.10 -19.42
N THR A 74 -8.15 -12.30 -19.53
CA THR A 74 -8.20 -13.29 -18.45
C THR A 74 -6.95 -13.13 -17.59
N ALA A 75 -7.14 -12.61 -16.40
CA ALA A 75 -6.13 -12.50 -15.36
C ALA A 75 -6.15 -13.74 -14.47
N THR A 76 -5.00 -14.27 -14.12
CA THR A 76 -4.87 -15.47 -13.28
C THR A 76 -4.16 -15.14 -11.99
N THR A 77 -4.57 -15.75 -10.89
CA THR A 77 -3.82 -15.74 -9.62
C THR A 77 -3.25 -17.13 -9.35
N ASN A 78 -2.04 -17.19 -8.85
CA ASN A 78 -1.41 -18.42 -8.37
C ASN A 78 -1.13 -18.32 -6.86
N GLU A 79 -1.94 -17.60 -6.13
CA GLU A 79 -1.83 -17.45 -4.69
C GLU A 79 -2.03 -18.80 -4.00
N GLU A 80 -0.95 -19.42 -3.58
CA GLU A 80 -0.97 -20.62 -2.77
C GLU A 80 -1.33 -20.23 -1.34
N GLY A 81 -2.60 -20.25 -0.96
CA GLY A 81 -3.17 -20.25 0.40
C GLY A 81 -2.32 -19.69 1.53
N SER A 82 -1.38 -18.82 1.23
CA SER A 82 -0.35 -18.41 2.11
C SER A 82 -0.77 -17.14 2.86
N SER A 83 -0.42 -17.15 4.11
CA SER A 83 -0.47 -16.03 5.03
C SER A 83 0.42 -14.82 4.63
N ASN A 84 1.11 -14.87 3.50
CA ASN A 84 1.94 -13.77 3.03
C ASN A 84 1.11 -12.83 2.17
N ALA A 85 0.55 -11.82 2.81
CA ALA A 85 -0.24 -10.77 2.18
C ALA A 85 0.46 -10.04 1.01
N ASN A 86 1.77 -10.20 0.87
CA ASN A 86 2.62 -9.53 -0.12
C ASN A 86 3.20 -10.49 -1.16
N ASP A 87 2.55 -11.62 -1.38
CA ASP A 87 2.98 -12.59 -2.38
C ASP A 87 2.72 -12.05 -3.80
N GLY A 88 3.76 -11.92 -4.61
CA GLY A 88 3.70 -11.45 -6.00
C GLY A 88 2.85 -12.34 -6.92
N THR A 89 2.52 -13.54 -6.50
CA THR A 89 1.73 -14.52 -7.25
C THR A 89 0.26 -14.12 -7.44
N LYS A 90 -0.27 -13.21 -6.62
CA LYS A 90 -1.62 -12.65 -6.78
C LYS A 90 -1.71 -11.56 -7.85
N PHE A 91 -0.59 -10.96 -8.25
CA PHE A 91 -0.60 -9.85 -9.19
C PHE A 91 -0.60 -10.30 -10.65
N GLU A 92 -1.24 -9.51 -11.49
CA GLU A 92 -1.24 -9.64 -12.93
C GLU A 92 -0.95 -8.29 -13.59
N LEU A 93 -0.16 -8.29 -14.65
CA LEU A 93 0.14 -7.10 -15.42
C LEU A 93 -0.87 -6.95 -16.57
N VAL A 94 -1.69 -5.92 -16.46
CA VAL A 94 -2.67 -5.54 -17.47
C VAL A 94 -2.27 -4.22 -18.15
N ALA A 95 -2.93 -3.86 -19.25
CA ALA A 95 -2.66 -2.61 -19.96
C ALA A 95 -3.94 -1.96 -20.48
N ASN A 96 -3.97 -0.62 -20.51
CA ASN A 96 -5.03 0.13 -21.15
C ASN A 96 -5.11 -0.25 -22.66
N PRO A 97 -6.22 -0.87 -23.10
CA PRO A 97 -6.33 -1.34 -24.49
C PRO A 97 -6.80 -0.28 -25.47
N TYR A 98 -7.05 0.95 -25.01
CA TYR A 98 -7.63 2.03 -25.81
C TYR A 98 -6.58 3.06 -26.23
N ALA A 99 -6.93 3.83 -27.27
CA ALA A 99 -6.15 5.00 -27.71
C ALA A 99 -6.49 6.30 -26.94
N SER A 100 -7.25 6.19 -25.87
CA SER A 100 -7.62 7.25 -24.93
C SER A 100 -7.13 6.91 -23.54
N TYR A 101 -7.15 7.86 -22.61
CA TYR A 101 -6.93 7.57 -21.21
C TYR A 101 -8.01 6.65 -20.65
N LEU A 102 -7.67 5.88 -19.61
CA LEU A 102 -8.57 5.01 -18.86
C LEU A 102 -8.72 5.54 -17.44
N SER A 103 -9.95 5.75 -16.99
CA SER A 103 -10.25 6.21 -15.63
C SER A 103 -9.93 5.11 -14.60
N VAL A 104 -9.03 5.39 -13.68
CA VAL A 104 -8.69 4.52 -12.54
C VAL A 104 -9.93 4.28 -11.67
N THR A 105 -10.68 5.34 -11.34
CA THR A 105 -11.91 5.25 -10.55
C THR A 105 -12.93 4.31 -11.20
N SER A 106 -13.18 4.46 -12.49
CA SER A 106 -14.13 3.60 -13.20
C SER A 106 -13.65 2.16 -13.28
N PHE A 107 -12.34 1.95 -13.44
CA PHE A 107 -11.74 0.61 -13.48
C PHE A 107 -11.86 -0.09 -12.12
N ILE A 108 -11.45 0.57 -11.03
CA ILE A 108 -11.54 0.00 -9.68
C ILE A 108 -12.99 -0.30 -9.32
N ASN A 109 -13.92 0.65 -9.52
CA ASN A 109 -15.34 0.45 -9.20
C ASN A 109 -15.98 -0.72 -9.97
N ALA A 110 -15.52 -1.01 -11.19
CA ALA A 110 -16.02 -2.13 -11.98
C ALA A 110 -15.52 -3.50 -11.49
N HIS A 111 -14.36 -3.56 -10.81
CA HIS A 111 -13.68 -4.83 -10.54
C HIS A 111 -13.43 -5.14 -9.05
N LYS A 112 -13.43 -4.13 -8.17
CA LYS A 112 -13.00 -4.26 -6.76
C LYS A 112 -13.75 -5.33 -5.97
N ASP A 113 -15.05 -5.53 -6.24
CA ASP A 113 -15.89 -6.40 -5.42
C ASP A 113 -15.83 -7.89 -5.86
N THR A 114 -15.41 -8.16 -7.09
CA THR A 114 -15.52 -9.51 -7.67
C THR A 114 -14.23 -10.04 -8.31
N GLN A 115 -13.46 -9.22 -9.01
CA GLN A 115 -12.27 -9.65 -9.74
C GLN A 115 -10.97 -9.33 -9.04
N MET A 116 -10.92 -8.22 -8.28
CA MET A 116 -9.71 -7.79 -7.58
C MET A 116 -9.64 -8.38 -6.17
N HIS A 117 -8.42 -8.62 -5.70
CA HIS A 117 -8.17 -9.04 -4.32
C HIS A 117 -8.54 -7.90 -3.37
N ALA A 118 -9.29 -8.19 -2.29
CA ALA A 118 -9.87 -7.15 -1.43
C ALA A 118 -8.81 -6.17 -0.88
N ASN A 119 -7.70 -6.68 -0.34
CA ASN A 119 -6.62 -5.85 0.20
C ASN A 119 -5.79 -5.13 -0.87
N HIS A 120 -5.89 -5.54 -2.14
CA HIS A 120 -5.15 -5.01 -3.28
C HIS A 120 -6.09 -4.52 -4.39
N ALA A 121 -7.27 -4.02 -4.01
CA ALA A 121 -8.25 -3.48 -4.95
C ALA A 121 -7.85 -2.06 -5.41
N ALA A 122 -6.65 -1.95 -5.97
CA ALA A 122 -6.00 -0.74 -6.43
C ALA A 122 -5.27 -0.98 -7.76
N VAL A 123 -4.83 0.10 -8.39
CA VAL A 123 -3.93 0.09 -9.54
C VAL A 123 -2.53 0.41 -9.04
N TYR A 124 -1.55 -0.38 -9.47
CA TYR A 124 -0.14 -0.17 -9.14
C TYR A 124 0.63 0.16 -10.42
N GLY A 125 1.07 1.40 -10.53
CA GLY A 125 1.80 1.93 -11.69
C GLY A 125 3.29 2.02 -11.42
N TRP A 126 4.13 1.64 -12.39
CA TRP A 126 5.57 1.78 -12.29
C TRP A 126 6.00 3.17 -12.74
N ASP A 127 6.65 3.95 -11.86
CA ASP A 127 7.13 5.33 -12.13
C ASP A 127 8.53 5.39 -12.76
N GLY A 128 9.19 4.23 -12.89
CA GLY A 128 10.58 4.11 -13.33
C GLY A 128 11.53 3.68 -12.21
N ALA A 129 11.13 3.79 -10.94
CA ALA A 129 11.92 3.45 -9.77
C ALA A 129 11.16 2.55 -8.78
N GLN A 130 9.84 2.75 -8.64
CA GLN A 130 8.99 2.02 -7.71
C GLN A 130 7.57 1.90 -8.26
N TYR A 131 6.76 1.09 -7.59
CA TYR A 131 5.31 1.07 -7.84
C TYR A 131 4.62 2.13 -7.00
N ASP A 132 3.88 3.01 -7.65
CA ASP A 132 2.95 3.92 -7.02
C ASP A 132 1.56 3.30 -6.97
N THR A 133 0.86 3.53 -5.86
CA THR A 133 -0.47 2.99 -5.60
C THR A 133 -1.54 4.03 -5.92
N TYR A 134 -2.58 3.61 -6.65
CA TYR A 134 -3.75 4.41 -6.97
C TYR A 134 -5.00 3.68 -6.52
N SER A 135 -5.72 4.27 -5.58
CA SER A 135 -6.97 3.76 -5.01
C SER A 135 -8.12 4.73 -5.27
N LEU A 136 -9.33 4.41 -4.84
CA LEU A 136 -10.45 5.35 -4.89
C LEU A 136 -10.24 6.55 -3.97
N ALA A 137 -9.40 6.41 -2.94
CA ALA A 137 -8.98 7.52 -2.10
C ALA A 137 -8.02 8.47 -2.83
N SER A 138 -7.23 7.98 -3.79
CA SER A 138 -6.28 8.76 -4.59
C SER A 138 -6.15 8.14 -5.99
N PRO A 139 -7.12 8.41 -6.89
CA PRO A 139 -7.20 7.71 -8.18
C PRO A 139 -6.22 8.23 -9.24
N GLY A 140 -5.56 9.37 -9.00
CA GLY A 140 -4.72 10.00 -10.02
C GLY A 140 -5.51 10.43 -11.26
N ASN A 141 -4.80 10.80 -12.33
CA ASN A 141 -5.36 11.41 -13.53
C ASN A 141 -5.69 10.44 -14.68
N GLY A 142 -5.66 9.15 -14.41
CA GLY A 142 -5.96 8.13 -15.42
C GLY A 142 -4.72 7.47 -16.01
N ILE A 143 -4.96 6.35 -16.66
CA ILE A 143 -3.93 5.46 -17.25
C ILE A 143 -3.79 5.81 -18.73
N ALA A 144 -2.58 6.18 -19.15
CA ALA A 144 -2.32 6.58 -20.52
C ALA A 144 -2.60 5.45 -21.54
N PRO A 145 -2.81 5.78 -22.83
CA PRO A 145 -2.95 4.80 -23.90
C PRO A 145 -1.79 3.79 -23.89
N ALA A 146 -2.10 2.50 -23.95
CA ALA A 146 -1.16 1.38 -23.93
C ALA A 146 -0.28 1.25 -22.68
N GLN A 147 -0.51 2.05 -21.63
CA GLN A 147 0.23 1.97 -20.39
C GLN A 147 -0.14 0.72 -19.60
N GLY A 148 0.89 -0.03 -19.14
CA GLY A 148 0.73 -1.20 -18.29
C GLY A 148 0.63 -0.81 -16.81
N PHE A 149 -0.10 -1.62 -16.04
CA PHE A 149 -0.22 -1.50 -14.59
C PHE A 149 -0.51 -2.85 -13.95
N MET A 150 -0.13 -3.00 -12.68
CA MET A 150 -0.40 -4.23 -11.92
C MET A 150 -1.74 -4.12 -11.19
N ILE A 151 -2.42 -5.26 -11.06
CA ILE A 151 -3.63 -5.43 -10.25
C ILE A 151 -3.51 -6.68 -9.39
N GLY A 152 -4.03 -6.65 -8.17
CA GLY A 152 -4.23 -7.87 -7.37
C GLY A 152 -5.47 -8.62 -7.86
N VAL A 153 -5.32 -9.90 -8.21
CA VAL A 153 -6.39 -10.75 -8.73
C VAL A 153 -7.00 -11.57 -7.60
N ARG A 154 -8.33 -11.58 -7.51
CA ARG A 154 -9.07 -12.35 -6.49
C ARG A 154 -9.10 -13.84 -6.83
N GLY A 155 -8.83 -14.66 -5.83
CA GLY A 155 -9.00 -16.11 -5.91
C GLY A 155 -7.90 -16.86 -5.18
N SER A 156 -7.97 -18.18 -5.25
CA SER A 156 -6.91 -19.09 -4.82
C SER A 156 -6.08 -19.54 -6.03
N ASP A 157 -5.04 -20.32 -5.78
CA ASP A 157 -4.14 -20.85 -6.81
C ASP A 157 -4.87 -21.37 -8.05
N GLY A 158 -4.42 -20.93 -9.23
CA GLY A 158 -4.98 -21.30 -10.53
C GLY A 158 -6.35 -20.68 -10.86
N THR A 159 -6.89 -19.81 -10.01
CA THR A 159 -8.15 -19.10 -10.31
C THR A 159 -7.92 -18.05 -11.37
N SER A 160 -8.87 -17.96 -12.32
CA SER A 160 -8.87 -16.93 -13.34
C SER A 160 -10.06 -15.99 -13.20
N GLN A 161 -9.80 -14.70 -13.38
CA GLN A 161 -10.81 -13.64 -13.39
C GLN A 161 -10.86 -12.98 -14.79
N THR A 162 -12.05 -12.62 -15.23
CA THR A 162 -12.21 -11.84 -16.46
C THR A 162 -12.19 -10.35 -16.14
N ILE A 163 -11.12 -9.69 -16.53
CA ILE A 163 -11.02 -8.23 -16.45
C ILE A 163 -11.64 -7.66 -17.72
N THR A 164 -12.62 -6.75 -17.57
CA THR A 164 -13.35 -6.15 -18.69
C THR A 164 -13.07 -4.67 -18.76
N PHE A 165 -12.35 -4.24 -19.77
CA PHE A 165 -12.23 -2.83 -20.10
C PHE A 165 -13.45 -2.42 -20.93
N THR A 166 -14.25 -1.51 -20.43
CA THR A 166 -15.43 -1.01 -21.13
C THR A 166 -15.16 0.35 -21.75
N THR A 167 -15.86 0.66 -22.83
CA THR A 167 -15.75 1.98 -23.46
C THR A 167 -16.16 3.14 -22.55
N ALA A 168 -16.99 2.86 -21.54
CA ALA A 168 -17.39 3.85 -20.51
C ALA A 168 -16.27 4.23 -19.54
N MET A 169 -15.19 3.43 -19.47
CA MET A 169 -14.01 3.75 -18.64
C MET A 169 -13.05 4.72 -19.36
N GLN A 170 -13.25 4.99 -20.65
CA GLN A 170 -12.42 5.94 -21.39
C GLN A 170 -12.69 7.37 -20.91
N THR A 171 -11.62 8.16 -20.84
CA THR A 171 -11.66 9.58 -20.48
C THR A 171 -10.76 10.37 -21.41
N ASP A 172 -11.07 11.63 -21.63
CA ASP A 172 -10.28 12.59 -22.40
C ASP A 172 -9.29 13.38 -21.53
N SER A 173 -9.40 13.24 -20.20
CA SER A 173 -8.51 13.87 -19.23
C SER A 173 -7.52 12.87 -18.66
N GLY A 174 -6.24 13.24 -18.71
CA GLY A 174 -5.12 12.54 -18.12
C GLY A 174 -3.86 13.34 -18.36
N SER A 175 -2.93 13.37 -17.45
CA SER A 175 -1.55 13.76 -17.70
C SER A 175 -0.75 12.52 -18.11
N GLY A 176 0.25 12.69 -18.96
CA GLY A 176 0.99 11.58 -19.59
C GLY A 176 1.75 10.65 -18.63
N ASP A 177 1.68 10.89 -17.32
CA ASP A 177 2.19 10.07 -16.24
C ASP A 177 1.11 9.88 -15.16
N TYR A 178 1.23 8.86 -14.33
CA TYR A 178 0.34 8.61 -13.19
C TYR A 178 0.29 9.77 -12.17
N SER A 179 1.04 10.81 -12.37
CA SER A 179 1.43 11.77 -11.37
C SER A 179 0.66 13.08 -11.40
N GLU A 180 -0.62 13.16 -11.18
CA GLU A 180 -1.14 14.40 -10.60
C GLU A 180 -2.37 14.14 -9.74
N TYR A 181 -2.26 14.57 -8.52
CA TYR A 181 -3.24 14.61 -7.49
C TYR A 181 -4.29 15.70 -7.80
N ASP A 182 -5.55 15.33 -7.85
CA ASP A 182 -6.67 16.26 -7.89
C ASP A 182 -7.18 16.49 -6.46
N PRO A 183 -7.04 17.71 -5.88
CA PRO A 183 -7.55 17.99 -4.55
C PRO A 183 -9.07 17.85 -4.55
N MET A 184 -9.57 16.81 -3.91
CA MET A 184 -11.01 16.54 -3.78
C MET A 184 -11.67 17.44 -2.74
N GLU A 185 -12.99 17.48 -2.81
CA GLU A 185 -13.94 18.35 -2.11
C GLU A 185 -13.89 18.38 -0.57
N ASP A 186 -14.67 19.30 0.01
CA ASP A 186 -14.65 19.87 1.37
C ASP A 186 -14.66 18.94 2.60
N ASP A 187 -14.96 17.64 2.49
CA ASP A 187 -15.04 16.70 3.63
C ASP A 187 -13.91 15.64 3.61
N ARG A 188 -12.72 16.02 3.18
CA ARG A 188 -11.56 15.17 3.09
C ARG A 188 -10.37 15.79 3.80
N ALA A 189 -9.60 14.94 4.49
CA ALA A 189 -8.28 15.29 4.98
C ALA A 189 -7.26 14.20 4.63
N GLU A 190 -6.01 14.60 4.54
CA GLU A 190 -4.89 13.74 4.17
C GLU A 190 -3.72 13.94 5.10
N LEU A 191 -3.04 12.84 5.38
CA LEU A 191 -1.81 12.82 6.16
C LEU A 191 -0.87 11.77 5.56
N PHE A 192 0.22 12.20 4.94
CA PHE A 192 1.23 11.31 4.38
C PHE A 192 2.45 11.33 5.28
N ILE A 193 2.86 10.14 5.71
CA ILE A 193 4.00 9.94 6.60
C ILE A 193 5.13 9.33 5.79
N ASN A 194 6.28 9.98 5.79
CA ASN A 194 7.44 9.51 5.07
C ASN A 194 8.54 8.97 6.00
N LEU A 195 9.28 8.03 5.46
CA LEU A 195 10.53 7.49 5.98
C LEU A 195 11.66 7.90 5.05
N ASN A 196 12.64 8.62 5.58
CA ASN A 196 13.88 8.93 4.86
C ASN A 196 15.04 8.19 5.54
N GLN A 197 15.80 7.44 4.77
CA GLN A 197 17.08 6.85 5.16
C GLN A 197 18.02 6.84 3.94
N ASN A 198 19.14 7.59 4.01
CA ASN A 198 20.04 7.80 2.87
C ASN A 198 19.30 8.36 1.63
N ASP A 199 19.43 7.68 0.49
CA ASP A 199 18.76 8.03 -0.77
C ASP A 199 17.34 7.44 -0.89
N TYR A 200 16.88 6.70 0.14
CA TYR A 200 15.54 6.09 0.16
C TYR A 200 14.53 7.03 0.80
N ASN A 201 13.48 7.32 0.07
CA ASN A 201 12.29 8.01 0.56
C ASN A 201 11.07 7.12 0.27
N LYS A 202 10.38 6.71 1.32
CA LYS A 202 9.16 5.88 1.26
C LYS A 202 8.05 6.58 2.02
N GLU A 203 6.82 6.33 1.63
CA GLU A 203 5.65 7.02 2.14
C GLU A 203 4.49 6.04 2.35
N THR A 204 3.68 6.28 3.37
CA THR A 204 2.34 5.69 3.54
C THR A 204 1.33 6.82 3.64
N LYS A 205 0.13 6.61 3.08
CA LYS A 205 -0.88 7.66 2.90
C LYS A 205 -2.14 7.34 3.67
N LEU A 206 -2.51 8.24 4.56
CA LEU A 206 -3.73 8.17 5.35
C LEU A 206 -4.74 9.18 4.80
N PHE A 207 -5.93 8.69 4.45
CA PHE A 207 -7.02 9.46 3.90
C PHE A 207 -8.20 9.45 4.87
N PHE A 208 -8.65 10.60 5.29
CA PHE A 208 -9.83 10.74 6.14
C PHE A 208 -11.00 11.14 5.25
N LEU A 209 -11.97 10.25 5.12
CA LEU A 209 -13.10 10.35 4.20
C LEU A 209 -14.42 10.20 4.95
N GLU A 210 -15.51 10.74 4.43
CA GLU A 210 -16.85 10.60 5.03
C GLU A 210 -17.25 9.12 5.18
N GLN A 211 -16.93 8.29 4.17
CA GLN A 211 -17.25 6.87 4.14
C GLN A 211 -16.14 5.95 4.68
N GLY A 212 -15.01 6.52 5.10
CA GLY A 212 -13.90 5.74 5.65
C GLY A 212 -14.26 5.04 6.95
N THR A 213 -13.62 3.90 7.23
CA THR A 213 -13.81 3.12 8.46
C THR A 213 -12.48 2.76 9.10
N ASP A 214 -12.51 2.15 10.29
CA ASP A 214 -11.28 1.64 10.93
C ASP A 214 -10.83 0.27 10.39
N GLY A 215 -11.72 -0.42 9.67
CA GLY A 215 -11.46 -1.69 9.00
C GLY A 215 -11.09 -1.51 7.52
N LEU A 216 -11.15 -2.60 6.76
CA LEU A 216 -10.81 -2.59 5.34
C LEU A 216 -11.93 -1.97 4.47
N ASP A 217 -11.63 -0.85 3.84
CA ASP A 217 -12.50 -0.18 2.85
C ASP A 217 -12.06 -0.55 1.43
N VAL A 218 -12.64 -1.62 0.88
CA VAL A 218 -12.24 -2.21 -0.41
C VAL A 218 -12.27 -1.19 -1.54
N GLY A 219 -11.12 -0.98 -2.17
CA GLY A 219 -10.90 -0.03 -3.24
C GLY A 219 -10.44 1.35 -2.78
N TYR A 220 -10.70 1.74 -1.53
CA TYR A 220 -10.16 2.95 -0.91
C TYR A 220 -8.84 2.64 -0.20
N ASP A 221 -8.80 1.53 0.53
CA ASP A 221 -7.56 0.99 1.09
C ASP A 221 -6.81 0.20 0.03
N ALA A 222 -5.50 0.22 0.15
CA ALA A 222 -4.62 -0.56 -0.72
C ALA A 222 -3.40 -1.04 0.05
N ALA A 223 -3.20 -2.34 0.05
CA ALA A 223 -2.00 -2.95 0.61
C ALA A 223 -0.78 -2.62 -0.24
N THR A 224 0.38 -2.52 0.40
CA THR A 224 1.64 -2.33 -0.32
C THR A 224 1.95 -3.51 -1.23
N MET A 225 2.44 -3.24 -2.43
CA MET A 225 2.87 -4.27 -3.37
C MET A 225 4.28 -4.78 -3.07
N ASP A 226 5.16 -3.94 -2.53
CA ASP A 226 6.57 -4.26 -2.27
C ASP A 226 6.99 -3.79 -0.88
N LEU A 227 7.61 -4.71 -0.13
CA LEU A 227 8.23 -4.45 1.17
C LEU A 227 9.74 -4.69 1.05
N GLY A 228 10.45 -3.68 0.63
CA GLY A 228 11.92 -3.71 0.67
C GLY A 228 12.49 -3.61 2.09
N ASN A 229 13.82 -3.62 2.20
CA ASN A 229 14.54 -3.38 3.46
C ASN A 229 14.29 -1.97 4.03
N TYR A 230 13.75 -1.07 3.22
CA TYR A 230 13.35 0.29 3.57
C TYR A 230 11.90 0.45 3.18
N SER A 231 11.02 0.47 4.16
CA SER A 231 9.59 0.65 3.93
C SER A 231 8.90 1.27 5.13
N ILE A 232 7.83 1.99 4.86
CA ILE A 232 6.87 2.47 5.85
C ILE A 232 5.47 2.14 5.34
N TYR A 233 4.61 1.71 6.23
CA TYR A 233 3.23 1.36 5.95
C TYR A 233 2.38 1.53 7.20
N SER A 234 1.08 1.65 7.05
CA SER A 234 0.14 1.60 8.17
C SER A 234 -0.48 0.21 8.34
N ARG A 235 -1.17 0.01 9.46
CA ARG A 235 -2.01 -1.17 9.71
C ARG A 235 -3.42 -0.71 10.00
N LEU A 236 -4.41 -1.52 9.64
CA LEU A 236 -5.80 -1.21 9.96
C LEU A 236 -5.99 -1.00 11.45
N VAL A 237 -6.81 -0.02 11.82
CA VAL A 237 -7.11 0.31 13.21
C VAL A 237 -8.03 -0.73 13.84
N ALA A 238 -8.93 -1.31 13.05
CA ALA A 238 -9.79 -2.41 13.45
C ALA A 238 -9.70 -3.58 12.47
N ASP A 239 -9.97 -4.79 12.94
CA ASP A 239 -10.00 -6.02 12.15
C ASP A 239 -8.72 -6.27 11.34
N ASP A 240 -7.56 -5.89 11.90
CA ASP A 240 -6.26 -6.03 11.28
C ASP A 240 -5.86 -7.51 11.12
N GLU A 241 -5.87 -7.99 9.90
CA GLU A 241 -5.46 -9.35 9.53
C GLU A 241 -3.95 -9.50 9.25
N GLY A 242 -3.17 -8.48 9.55
CA GLY A 242 -1.72 -8.51 9.36
C GLY A 242 -1.27 -7.98 8.00
N VAL A 243 -2.12 -7.23 7.31
CA VAL A 243 -1.82 -6.68 5.99
C VAL A 243 -1.22 -5.28 6.12
N ASN A 244 -0.13 -5.04 5.39
CA ASN A 244 0.57 -3.76 5.38
C ASN A 244 -0.07 -2.83 4.36
N MET A 245 -0.55 -1.67 4.79
CA MET A 245 -1.28 -0.73 3.95
C MET A 245 -0.38 0.41 3.46
N ASP A 246 -0.38 0.64 2.16
CA ASP A 246 0.22 1.81 1.52
C ASP A 246 -0.76 2.99 1.57
N HIS A 247 -2.03 2.73 1.23
CA HIS A 247 -3.15 3.65 1.41
C HIS A 247 -4.11 3.09 2.46
N GLN A 248 -4.47 3.90 3.45
CA GLN A 248 -5.49 3.58 4.43
C GLN A 248 -6.52 4.70 4.51
N SER A 249 -7.79 4.34 4.38
CA SER A 249 -8.93 5.23 4.55
C SER A 249 -9.48 5.12 5.96
N LEU A 250 -9.87 6.24 6.54
CA LEU A 250 -10.38 6.36 7.91
C LEU A 250 -11.56 7.33 7.94
N ALA A 251 -12.43 7.22 8.94
CA ALA A 251 -13.56 8.13 9.08
C ALA A 251 -13.11 9.56 9.37
N TYR A 252 -13.52 10.52 8.54
CA TYR A 252 -13.22 11.95 8.71
C TYR A 252 -13.68 12.48 10.07
N SER A 253 -14.89 12.09 10.51
CA SER A 253 -15.47 12.52 11.78
C SER A 253 -14.72 12.01 13.02
N GLU A 254 -13.91 10.96 12.89
CA GLU A 254 -13.21 10.31 13.99
C GLU A 254 -11.72 10.62 14.07
N MET A 255 -11.21 11.48 13.16
CA MET A 255 -9.76 11.77 13.10
C MET A 255 -9.20 12.41 14.37
N TRP A 256 -10.05 12.99 15.24
CA TRP A 256 -9.66 13.69 16.47
C TRP A 256 -9.33 12.78 17.66
N ASP A 257 -9.49 11.49 17.50
CA ASP A 257 -9.15 10.49 18.52
C ASP A 257 -8.75 9.17 17.81
N LYS A 258 -7.60 9.21 17.11
CA LYS A 258 -7.08 8.05 16.39
C LYS A 258 -5.67 7.69 16.83
N VAL A 259 -5.44 6.38 16.96
CA VAL A 259 -4.11 5.81 17.10
C VAL A 259 -3.90 4.82 15.96
N ILE A 260 -2.96 5.15 15.07
CA ILE A 260 -2.73 4.41 13.84
C ILE A 260 -1.36 3.72 13.93
N PRO A 261 -1.32 2.37 13.93
CA PRO A 261 -0.05 1.66 13.96
C PRO A 261 0.74 1.86 12.66
N LEU A 262 2.03 2.17 12.80
CA LEU A 262 2.97 2.21 11.68
C LEU A 262 3.92 1.02 11.72
N GLY A 263 4.14 0.41 10.57
CA GLY A 263 5.23 -0.51 10.32
C GLY A 263 6.39 0.20 9.64
N VAL A 264 7.59 -0.08 10.11
CA VAL A 264 8.82 0.46 9.55
C VAL A 264 9.82 -0.68 9.34
N ASN A 265 10.42 -0.75 8.15
CA ASN A 265 11.61 -1.55 7.91
C ASN A 265 12.77 -0.60 7.62
N ALA A 266 13.87 -0.74 8.35
CA ALA A 266 15.04 0.10 8.20
C ALA A 266 16.28 -0.57 8.78
N LEU A 267 17.45 -0.29 8.23
CA LEU A 267 18.71 -0.88 8.66
C LEU A 267 19.33 -0.14 9.84
N ALA A 268 20.03 -0.88 10.69
CA ALA A 268 20.78 -0.36 11.83
C ALA A 268 21.96 0.52 11.42
N GLY A 269 22.33 1.44 12.31
CA GLY A 269 23.57 2.22 12.20
C GLY A 269 23.47 3.45 11.27
N GLU A 270 22.36 3.66 10.59
CA GLU A 270 22.12 4.78 9.70
C GLU A 270 20.97 5.64 10.22
N GLN A 271 21.08 6.95 10.01
CA GLN A 271 20.04 7.88 10.48
C GLN A 271 18.74 7.67 9.74
N ILE A 272 17.65 7.59 10.49
CA ILE A 272 16.27 7.54 10.00
C ILE A 272 15.59 8.84 10.35
N THR A 273 14.76 9.33 9.44
CA THR A 273 13.86 10.46 9.67
C THR A 273 12.44 10.05 9.32
N LEU A 274 11.53 10.19 10.29
CA LEU A 274 10.09 10.03 10.12
C LEU A 274 9.44 11.41 10.20
N GLY A 275 8.65 11.78 9.21
CA GLY A 275 8.05 13.10 9.12
C GLY A 275 6.74 13.11 8.33
N ILE A 276 6.19 14.30 8.14
CA ILE A 276 5.00 14.54 7.34
C ILE A 276 5.44 15.10 6.00
N SER A 277 5.20 14.37 4.91
CA SER A 277 5.48 14.84 3.55
C SER A 277 4.34 15.67 2.97
N HIS A 278 3.09 15.34 3.33
CA HIS A 278 1.89 16.07 2.91
C HIS A 278 0.81 16.06 3.99
N ARG A 279 0.06 17.16 4.12
CA ARG A 279 -1.02 17.27 5.09
C ARG A 279 -2.05 18.30 4.70
N THR A 280 -3.34 17.92 4.74
CA THR A 280 -4.51 18.81 4.62
C THR A 280 -5.43 18.74 5.84
N THR A 281 -5.01 18.05 6.92
CA THR A 281 -5.77 17.95 8.17
C THR A 281 -6.01 19.32 8.82
N PRO A 282 -7.06 19.50 9.62
CA PRO A 282 -7.34 20.73 10.35
C PRO A 282 -6.12 21.25 11.14
N ALA A 283 -5.96 22.57 11.22
CA ALA A 283 -4.77 23.17 11.83
C ALA A 283 -4.69 22.94 13.36
N ASP A 284 -5.83 22.82 14.02
CA ASP A 284 -6.01 22.58 15.44
C ASP A 284 -5.94 21.08 15.83
N LEU A 285 -5.93 20.18 14.86
CA LEU A 285 -5.64 18.77 15.10
C LEU A 285 -4.16 18.58 15.44
N ASN A 286 -3.85 17.97 16.56
CA ASN A 286 -2.49 17.62 16.96
C ASN A 286 -2.13 16.23 16.43
N ILE A 287 -0.88 16.08 15.95
CA ILE A 287 -0.37 14.84 15.37
C ILE A 287 0.97 14.53 16.01
N TYR A 288 1.00 13.42 16.73
CA TYR A 288 2.22 12.97 17.42
C TYR A 288 2.66 11.62 16.88
N LEU A 289 3.97 11.45 16.77
CA LEU A 289 4.60 10.15 16.57
C LEU A 289 5.06 9.61 17.93
N GLU A 290 4.58 8.44 18.30
CA GLU A 290 5.08 7.68 19.43
C GLU A 290 6.17 6.70 18.97
N ASP A 291 7.33 6.71 19.65
CA ASP A 291 8.30 5.61 19.63
C ASP A 291 8.24 4.90 20.99
N VAL A 292 7.60 3.74 21.01
CA VAL A 292 7.38 2.95 22.25
C VAL A 292 8.70 2.47 22.84
N ILE A 293 9.72 2.20 22.02
CA ILE A 293 11.02 1.70 22.50
C ILE A 293 11.80 2.81 23.20
N GLU A 294 11.81 4.03 22.63
CA GLU A 294 12.49 5.18 23.21
C GLU A 294 11.61 5.87 24.28
N GLY A 295 10.33 5.51 24.38
CA GLY A 295 9.36 6.13 25.29
C GLY A 295 9.13 7.62 24.99
N THR A 296 9.17 7.99 23.71
CA THR A 296 9.04 9.40 23.28
C THR A 296 7.75 9.64 22.51
N MET A 297 7.21 10.85 22.69
CA MET A 297 6.07 11.37 21.95
C MET A 297 6.51 12.68 21.27
N THR A 298 6.56 12.70 19.95
CA THR A 298 7.06 13.81 19.16
C THR A 298 5.95 14.49 18.38
N ASP A 299 5.76 15.80 18.55
CA ASP A 299 4.89 16.59 17.67
C ASP A 299 5.50 16.69 16.29
N ILE A 300 5.09 15.81 15.38
CA ILE A 300 5.63 15.75 14.01
C ILE A 300 5.10 16.86 13.10
N LYS A 301 4.13 17.68 13.55
CA LYS A 301 3.76 18.93 12.88
C LYS A 301 4.80 20.02 13.10
N ALA A 302 5.49 19.98 14.24
CA ALA A 302 6.52 20.97 14.61
C ALA A 302 7.89 20.62 14.02
N GLY A 303 8.15 19.34 13.73
CA GLY A 303 9.41 18.87 13.15
C GLY A 303 9.52 17.36 13.10
N ASP A 304 10.41 16.86 12.26
CA ASP A 304 10.59 15.45 12.03
C ASP A 304 11.22 14.74 13.24
N TYR A 305 10.90 13.46 13.39
CA TYR A 305 11.55 12.58 14.36
C TYR A 305 12.77 11.91 13.72
N THR A 306 13.94 12.12 14.28
CA THR A 306 15.21 11.64 13.74
C THR A 306 16.00 10.86 14.79
N PHE A 307 16.49 9.67 14.43
CA PHE A 307 17.32 8.83 15.31
C PHE A 307 18.19 7.86 14.50
N ILE A 308 19.10 7.17 15.19
CA ILE A 308 19.93 6.10 14.61
C ILE A 308 19.60 4.80 15.35
N PRO A 309 18.96 3.82 14.68
CA PRO A 309 18.62 2.55 15.31
C PRO A 309 19.89 1.72 15.60
N SER A 310 19.95 1.11 16.76
CA SER A 310 21.06 0.22 17.17
C SER A 310 20.92 -1.20 16.61
N SER A 311 19.75 -1.57 16.11
CA SER A 311 19.46 -2.85 15.42
C SER A 311 18.47 -2.57 14.29
N ASP A 312 18.40 -3.49 13.33
CA ASP A 312 17.41 -3.40 12.24
C ASP A 312 16.01 -3.31 12.80
N ILE A 313 15.21 -2.42 12.20
CA ILE A 313 13.79 -2.29 12.51
C ILE A 313 13.02 -3.11 11.49
N ASN A 314 12.12 -3.95 11.97
CA ASN A 314 11.31 -4.81 11.12
C ASN A 314 9.86 -4.86 11.64
N GLY A 315 8.97 -4.26 10.90
CA GLY A 315 7.53 -4.43 11.12
C GLY A 315 6.89 -3.39 12.04
N VAL A 316 5.80 -3.82 12.66
CA VAL A 316 4.91 -3.00 13.51
C VAL A 316 5.23 -3.12 14.99
N GLY A 317 4.62 -2.25 15.80
CA GLY A 317 4.65 -2.32 17.27
C GLY A 317 5.65 -1.37 17.92
N ARG A 318 6.45 -0.63 17.14
CA ARG A 318 7.32 0.42 17.67
C ARG A 318 6.74 1.82 17.48
N PHE A 319 6.16 2.09 16.32
CA PHE A 319 5.70 3.44 15.97
C PHE A 319 4.19 3.51 15.85
N PHE A 320 3.63 4.62 16.37
CA PHE A 320 2.20 4.91 16.28
C PHE A 320 2.00 6.40 15.97
N ILE A 321 1.01 6.71 15.12
CA ILE A 321 0.52 8.08 14.94
C ILE A 321 -0.67 8.29 15.85
N HIS A 322 -0.55 9.29 16.71
CA HIS A 322 -1.65 9.76 17.56
C HIS A 322 -2.22 11.05 16.98
N MET A 323 -3.50 11.06 16.73
CA MET A 323 -4.24 12.23 16.25
C MET A 323 -5.26 12.62 17.32
N THR A 324 -5.17 13.84 17.87
CA THR A 324 -5.98 14.25 19.01
C THR A 324 -6.25 15.76 19.02
N ALA A 325 -7.37 16.16 19.64
CA ALA A 325 -7.64 17.55 19.96
C ALA A 325 -6.77 18.06 21.13
N ASP A 326 -6.29 17.16 21.98
CA ASP A 326 -5.53 17.50 23.16
C ASP A 326 -4.02 17.65 22.87
N THR A 327 -3.35 18.60 23.53
CA THR A 327 -1.91 18.72 23.44
C THR A 327 -1.22 17.68 24.33
N MET A 328 -0.44 16.78 23.71
CA MET A 328 0.44 15.86 24.42
C MET A 328 1.80 16.52 24.63
N SER A 329 2.30 16.60 25.87
CA SER A 329 3.60 17.18 26.15
C SER A 329 4.61 16.12 26.60
N ASN A 330 5.85 16.21 26.13
CA ASN A 330 7.00 15.38 26.55
C ASN A 330 7.39 15.49 28.05
N GLY A 331 6.52 15.99 28.90
CA GLY A 331 6.84 16.25 30.31
C GLY A 331 6.06 15.43 31.34
N GLU A 332 4.99 14.80 30.88
CA GLU A 332 4.26 13.86 31.72
C GLU A 332 3.81 12.70 30.84
N VAL A 333 4.47 11.55 30.99
CA VAL A 333 3.81 10.29 30.66
C VAL A 333 2.50 10.35 31.41
N SER A 334 1.39 10.56 30.70
CA SER A 334 0.08 10.45 31.31
C SER A 334 -0.02 9.01 31.77
N THR A 335 0.30 8.79 33.02
CA THR A 335 0.26 7.51 33.73
C THR A 335 -1.18 6.95 33.81
N SER A 336 -2.09 7.51 33.05
CA SER A 336 -3.48 7.04 32.91
C SER A 336 -3.66 5.96 31.85
N MET A 337 -2.67 5.69 30.98
CA MET A 337 -2.79 4.60 30.01
C MET A 337 -2.43 3.27 30.66
N LEU A 338 -3.43 2.40 30.72
CA LEU A 338 -3.22 0.99 31.02
C LEU A 338 -2.53 0.34 29.83
N ASN A 339 -1.35 -0.20 30.05
CA ASN A 339 -0.64 -0.98 29.05
C ASN A 339 -0.59 -2.46 29.46
N ALA A 340 -0.81 -3.37 28.51
CA ALA A 340 -0.76 -4.81 28.74
C ALA A 340 0.14 -5.45 27.70
N TYR A 341 1.26 -6.03 28.12
CA TYR A 341 2.16 -6.71 27.21
C TYR A 341 2.72 -8.02 27.79
N LYS A 342 3.19 -8.87 26.91
CA LYS A 342 3.87 -10.11 27.26
C LYS A 342 5.25 -10.11 26.62
N GLU A 343 6.28 -10.22 27.43
CA GLU A 343 7.65 -10.41 26.94
C GLU A 343 7.82 -11.77 26.26
N ILE A 344 8.72 -11.83 25.29
CA ILE A 344 9.08 -13.08 24.62
C ILE A 344 9.61 -14.06 25.64
N ASN A 345 8.99 -15.24 25.72
CA ASN A 345 9.28 -16.32 26.71
C ASN A 345 8.79 -16.08 28.14
N ALA A 346 8.08 -15.00 28.45
CA ALA A 346 7.44 -14.84 29.76
C ALA A 346 6.19 -15.73 29.89
N ASN A 347 5.92 -16.22 31.09
CA ASN A 347 4.69 -16.96 31.42
C ASN A 347 3.64 -16.07 32.08
N TYR A 348 3.81 -14.76 32.03
CA TYR A 348 2.92 -13.75 32.62
C TYR A 348 2.70 -12.61 31.62
N ILE A 349 1.62 -11.86 31.86
CA ILE A 349 1.32 -10.60 31.18
C ILE A 349 1.58 -9.48 32.18
N THR A 350 2.32 -8.49 31.77
CA THR A 350 2.57 -7.28 32.56
C THR A 350 1.49 -6.26 32.28
N LEU A 351 0.92 -5.67 33.33
CA LEU A 351 0.00 -4.54 33.27
C LEU A 351 0.67 -3.34 33.91
N GLU A 352 0.83 -2.26 33.17
CA GLU A 352 1.40 -0.99 33.61
C GLU A 352 0.32 0.09 33.68
N GLY A 353 0.54 1.14 34.46
CA GLY A 353 -0.40 2.25 34.62
C GLY A 353 -1.51 2.00 35.64
N LEU A 354 -1.51 0.89 36.37
CA LEU A 354 -2.51 0.58 37.38
C LEU A 354 -2.48 1.55 38.58
N ALA A 355 -1.30 2.00 39.01
CA ALA A 355 -1.12 2.86 40.18
C ALA A 355 -1.74 4.27 40.05
N THR A 356 -2.11 4.66 38.84
CA THR A 356 -2.68 5.98 38.51
C THR A 356 -4.19 5.97 38.38
N GLN A 357 -4.79 4.79 38.41
CA GLN A 357 -6.23 4.64 38.28
C GLN A 357 -6.91 4.88 39.65
N SER A 358 -7.97 5.66 39.62
CA SER A 358 -8.75 5.99 40.83
C SER A 358 -9.90 5.00 41.10
N ASN A 359 -10.15 4.07 40.18
CA ASN A 359 -11.23 3.11 40.24
C ASN A 359 -10.71 1.68 40.08
N ASN A 360 -11.47 0.71 40.54
CA ASN A 360 -11.17 -0.70 40.30
C ASN A 360 -11.15 -1.02 38.80
N ILE A 361 -10.13 -1.73 38.39
CA ILE A 361 -9.94 -2.14 37.01
C ILE A 361 -10.33 -3.59 36.85
N ASN A 362 -11.23 -3.88 35.92
CA ASN A 362 -11.60 -5.25 35.55
C ASN A 362 -10.71 -5.71 34.38
N VAL A 363 -10.02 -6.82 34.57
CA VAL A 363 -9.15 -7.42 33.57
C VAL A 363 -9.74 -8.74 33.12
N SER A 364 -10.04 -8.89 31.84
CA SER A 364 -10.50 -10.12 31.22
C SER A 364 -9.53 -10.53 30.11
N LEU A 365 -9.07 -11.77 30.15
CA LEU A 365 -8.22 -12.36 29.13
C LEU A 365 -9.01 -13.39 28.32
N TYR A 366 -8.91 -13.32 27.01
CA TYR A 366 -9.55 -14.26 26.08
C TYR A 366 -8.49 -15.02 25.28
N ASN A 367 -8.73 -16.27 24.97
CA ASN A 367 -7.90 -17.00 24.01
C ASN A 367 -8.31 -16.65 22.56
N ILE A 368 -7.56 -17.17 21.61
CA ILE A 368 -7.79 -16.97 20.16
C ILE A 368 -9.17 -17.46 19.66
N LEU A 369 -9.88 -18.26 20.46
CA LEU A 369 -11.23 -18.74 20.16
C LEU A 369 -12.32 -17.89 20.84
N GLY A 370 -11.97 -16.73 21.42
CA GLY A 370 -12.92 -15.87 22.11
C GLY A 370 -13.38 -16.39 23.48
N ARG A 371 -12.80 -17.48 24.01
CA ARG A 371 -13.16 -18.01 25.33
C ARG A 371 -12.39 -17.25 26.42
N LYS A 372 -13.11 -16.67 27.39
CA LYS A 372 -12.51 -16.03 28.56
C LYS A 372 -11.69 -17.04 29.36
N VAL A 373 -10.41 -16.78 29.58
CA VAL A 373 -9.46 -17.62 30.32
C VAL A 373 -9.03 -17.02 31.64
N LEU A 374 -9.20 -15.71 31.83
CA LEU A 374 -8.98 -15.02 33.10
C LEU A 374 -10.02 -13.91 33.23
N ASP A 375 -10.49 -13.70 34.45
CA ASP A 375 -11.34 -12.59 34.84
C ASP A 375 -10.98 -12.17 36.27
N THR A 376 -10.52 -10.94 36.46
CA THR A 376 -10.08 -10.46 37.78
C THR A 376 -10.29 -8.94 37.88
N SER A 377 -10.44 -8.46 39.12
CA SER A 377 -10.47 -7.03 39.44
C SER A 377 -9.25 -6.69 40.26
N LEU A 378 -8.60 -5.61 39.87
CA LEU A 378 -7.43 -5.03 40.56
C LEU A 378 -7.85 -3.73 41.24
N ASN A 379 -7.42 -3.55 42.49
CA ASN A 379 -7.69 -2.38 43.33
C ASN A 379 -6.47 -1.49 43.39
#